data_efe836dc5ce2bb83afc9a7c962f66725
#
_entry.id   efe836dc5ce2bb83afc9a7c962f66725
#
_cell.length_a   1.000
_cell.length_b   1.000
_cell.length_c   1.000
_cell.angle_alpha   90.00
_cell.angle_beta   90.00
_cell.angle_gamma   90.00
#
_symmetry.space_group_name_H-M   'P 1'
#
loop_
_entity.id
_entity.type
_entity.pdbx_description
1 polymer ?
#
loop_
_entity_poly.entity_id
_entity_poly.type
_entity_poly.pdbx_seq_one_letter_code
_entity_poly.pdbx_strand_id
1 'polypeptide(L)'
;MKIQRTLRARRDAGFSLAELMVVIVIIGLLATVVVPNVVGKLFTATKQKAKTDIIALDNAVESYQMDNASRLPESLEILVEKDEFGTSYLKQTVVPKDPWGNEYIFEPAGGGESGYLIWTYGADGVQGGEGKDADFNNQMIRDGEV
;
A
#
# COMPACT_ATOMS: atom_id res chain seq x y z
N MET A 1 -65.56 -14.99 36.84
CA MET A 1 -65.14 -15.51 35.52
C MET A 1 -63.67 -15.17 35.32
N LYS A 2 -62.74 -16.15 35.54
CA LYS A 2 -61.30 -15.93 35.43
C LYS A 2 -60.87 -16.36 34.03
N ILE A 3 -60.40 -15.38 33.24
CA ILE A 3 -59.85 -15.65 31.91
C ILE A 3 -58.40 -16.08 32.08
N GLN A 4 -58.11 -17.33 31.84
CA GLN A 4 -56.74 -17.83 31.80
C GLN A 4 -56.13 -17.48 30.43
N ARG A 5 -55.16 -16.55 30.44
CA ARG A 5 -54.33 -16.22 29.26
C ARG A 5 -53.24 -17.31 29.15
N THR A 6 -53.36 -18.21 28.23
CA THR A 6 -52.34 -19.16 27.86
C THR A 6 -51.23 -18.43 27.09
N LEU A 7 -50.11 -18.21 27.74
CA LEU A 7 -48.86 -17.75 27.09
C LEU A 7 -48.34 -18.91 26.21
N ARG A 8 -48.47 -18.74 24.92
CA ARG A 8 -47.81 -19.61 23.93
C ARG A 8 -46.32 -19.37 24.02
N ALA A 9 -45.54 -20.27 24.62
CA ALA A 9 -44.11 -20.28 24.54
C ALA A 9 -43.66 -20.34 23.06
N ARG A 10 -42.99 -19.30 22.57
CA ARG A 10 -42.27 -19.37 21.30
C ARG A 10 -41.19 -20.42 21.46
N ARG A 11 -41.30 -21.51 20.71
CA ARG A 11 -40.21 -22.44 20.53
C ARG A 11 -39.16 -21.73 19.68
N ASP A 12 -38.07 -21.29 20.28
CA ASP A 12 -36.88 -20.89 19.56
C ASP A 12 -36.35 -22.13 18.82
N ALA A 13 -36.55 -22.16 17.50
CA ALA A 13 -36.03 -23.22 16.65
C ALA A 13 -34.51 -23.05 16.60
N GLY A 14 -33.75 -23.84 17.31
CA GLY A 14 -32.30 -23.92 17.20
C GLY A 14 -31.90 -24.46 15.82
N PHE A 15 -30.77 -23.98 15.30
CA PHE A 15 -30.21 -24.49 14.05
C PHE A 15 -29.80 -25.97 14.19
N SER A 16 -30.09 -26.76 13.17
CA SER A 16 -29.65 -28.15 13.12
C SER A 16 -28.17 -28.23 12.72
N LEU A 17 -27.45 -29.24 13.19
CA LEU A 17 -26.07 -29.49 12.84
C LEU A 17 -25.89 -29.68 11.32
N ALA A 18 -26.85 -30.26 10.65
CA ALA A 18 -26.87 -30.43 9.20
C ALA A 18 -26.97 -29.10 8.45
N GLU A 19 -27.78 -28.14 8.92
CA GLU A 19 -27.86 -26.80 8.32
C GLU A 19 -26.54 -26.07 8.42
N LEU A 20 -25.82 -26.16 9.56
CA LEU A 20 -24.50 -25.58 9.70
C LEU A 20 -23.46 -26.24 8.77
N MET A 21 -23.52 -27.58 8.61
CA MET A 21 -22.61 -28.27 7.69
C MET A 21 -22.82 -27.84 6.24
N VAL A 22 -24.05 -27.67 5.78
CA VAL A 22 -24.35 -27.19 4.42
C VAL A 22 -23.82 -25.78 4.22
N VAL A 23 -23.98 -24.90 5.19
CA VAL A 23 -23.49 -23.51 5.12
C VAL A 23 -21.96 -23.47 4.99
N ILE A 24 -21.22 -24.21 5.80
CA ILE A 24 -19.75 -24.21 5.72
C ILE A 24 -19.24 -24.80 4.41
N VAL A 25 -19.92 -25.82 3.85
CA VAL A 25 -19.59 -26.39 2.52
C VAL A 25 -19.79 -25.33 1.42
N ILE A 26 -20.89 -24.59 1.43
CA ILE A 26 -21.17 -23.55 0.44
C ILE A 26 -20.15 -22.41 0.57
N ILE A 27 -19.85 -21.95 1.79
CA ILE A 27 -18.85 -20.91 2.02
C ILE A 27 -17.46 -21.39 1.54
N GLY A 28 -17.09 -22.63 1.82
CA GLY A 28 -15.84 -23.24 1.35
C GLY A 28 -15.72 -23.22 -0.18
N LEU A 29 -16.78 -23.63 -0.88
CA LEU A 29 -16.81 -23.60 -2.35
C LEU A 29 -16.69 -22.17 -2.91
N LEU A 30 -17.40 -21.21 -2.34
CA LEU A 30 -17.33 -19.81 -2.77
C LEU A 30 -15.95 -19.22 -2.50
N ALA A 31 -15.32 -19.54 -1.38
CA ALA A 31 -14.01 -19.05 -1.02
C ALA A 31 -12.93 -19.46 -2.03
N THR A 32 -13.01 -20.66 -2.61
CA THR A 32 -12.01 -21.13 -3.60
C THR A 32 -11.98 -20.28 -4.87
N VAL A 33 -13.08 -19.66 -5.24
CA VAL A 33 -13.18 -18.79 -6.43
C VAL A 33 -12.87 -17.35 -6.12
N VAL A 34 -13.31 -16.84 -4.96
CA VAL A 34 -13.22 -15.42 -4.62
C VAL A 34 -11.82 -15.02 -4.13
N VAL A 35 -11.20 -15.84 -3.28
CA VAL A 35 -9.94 -15.49 -2.61
C VAL A 35 -8.80 -15.18 -3.61
N PRO A 36 -8.51 -16.01 -4.64
CA PRO A 36 -7.41 -15.73 -5.58
C PRO A 36 -7.59 -14.40 -6.32
N ASN A 37 -8.82 -14.08 -6.71
CA ASN A 37 -9.12 -12.85 -7.45
C ASN A 37 -8.95 -11.59 -6.58
N VAL A 38 -9.30 -11.67 -5.31
CA VAL A 38 -9.14 -10.54 -4.37
C VAL A 38 -7.67 -10.30 -4.07
N VAL A 39 -6.90 -11.35 -3.79
CA VAL A 39 -5.46 -11.25 -3.49
C VAL A 39 -4.69 -10.66 -4.66
N GLY A 40 -4.97 -11.07 -5.90
CA GLY A 40 -4.33 -10.53 -7.09
C GLY A 40 -4.59 -9.03 -7.29
N LYS A 41 -5.84 -8.59 -7.08
CA LYS A 41 -6.21 -7.17 -7.17
C LYS A 41 -5.58 -6.34 -6.07
N LEU A 42 -5.49 -6.88 -4.86
CA LEU A 42 -4.84 -6.19 -3.74
C LEU A 42 -3.35 -5.97 -4.04
N PHE A 43 -2.66 -6.98 -4.56
CA PHE A 43 -1.26 -6.85 -4.98
C PHE A 43 -1.06 -5.74 -6.03
N THR A 44 -1.90 -5.71 -7.06
CA THR A 44 -1.83 -4.66 -8.10
C THR A 44 -2.06 -3.27 -7.51
N ALA A 45 -3.03 -3.12 -6.62
CA ALA A 45 -3.32 -1.84 -5.95
C ALA A 45 -2.15 -1.38 -5.06
N THR A 46 -1.52 -2.31 -4.33
CA THR A 46 -0.36 -2.03 -3.49
C THR A 46 0.84 -1.56 -4.33
N LYS A 47 1.13 -2.27 -5.43
CA LYS A 47 2.19 -1.87 -6.37
C LYS A 47 1.91 -0.49 -6.98
N GLN A 48 0.67 -0.22 -7.39
CA GLN A 48 0.29 1.08 -7.94
C GLN A 48 0.43 2.22 -6.92
N LYS A 49 0.12 1.96 -5.67
CA LYS A 49 0.34 2.94 -4.58
C LYS A 49 1.83 3.27 -4.43
N ALA A 50 2.71 2.25 -4.38
CA ALA A 50 4.16 2.46 -4.29
C ALA A 50 4.70 3.27 -5.47
N LYS A 51 4.24 3.01 -6.70
CA LYS A 51 4.59 3.83 -7.87
C LYS A 51 4.18 5.29 -7.70
N THR A 52 2.96 5.52 -7.21
CA THR A 52 2.44 6.88 -7.01
C THR A 52 3.25 7.62 -5.95
N ASP A 53 3.66 6.94 -4.88
CA ASP A 53 4.48 7.52 -3.83
C ASP A 53 5.89 7.87 -4.35
N ILE A 54 6.52 6.97 -5.12
CA ILE A 54 7.83 7.23 -5.75
C ILE A 54 7.75 8.42 -6.71
N ILE A 55 6.70 8.52 -7.53
CA ILE A 55 6.49 9.68 -8.41
C ILE A 55 6.35 10.98 -7.60
N ALA A 56 5.66 10.93 -6.47
CA ALA A 56 5.51 12.11 -5.61
C ALA A 56 6.85 12.52 -4.96
N LEU A 57 7.66 11.55 -4.53
CA LEU A 57 9.01 11.77 -4.01
C LEU A 57 9.93 12.32 -5.10
N ASP A 58 9.89 11.76 -6.29
CA ASP A 58 10.65 12.16 -7.47
C ASP A 58 10.38 13.63 -7.84
N ASN A 59 9.11 14.01 -7.95
CA ASN A 59 8.72 15.40 -8.18
C ASN A 59 9.18 16.36 -7.08
N ALA A 60 9.21 15.91 -5.82
CA ALA A 60 9.68 16.70 -4.70
C ALA A 60 11.21 16.92 -4.76
N VAL A 61 11.97 15.88 -5.14
CA VAL A 61 13.43 15.99 -5.37
C VAL A 61 13.71 16.93 -6.53
N GLU A 62 12.98 16.84 -7.64
CA GLU A 62 13.14 17.76 -8.78
C GLU A 62 12.84 19.21 -8.38
N SER A 63 11.78 19.45 -7.60
CA SER A 63 11.45 20.78 -7.09
C SER A 63 12.56 21.31 -6.15
N TYR A 64 13.10 20.47 -5.27
CA TYR A 64 14.23 20.83 -4.43
C TYR A 64 15.45 21.22 -5.27
N GLN A 65 15.78 20.47 -6.32
CA GLN A 65 16.89 20.79 -7.21
C GLN A 65 16.71 22.14 -7.91
N MET A 66 15.49 22.47 -8.35
CA MET A 66 15.20 23.76 -8.98
C MET A 66 15.49 24.94 -8.06
N ASP A 67 15.15 24.80 -6.78
CA ASP A 67 15.34 25.87 -5.79
C ASP A 67 16.77 25.91 -5.21
N ASN A 68 17.53 24.80 -5.30
CA ASN A 68 18.84 24.64 -4.69
C ASN A 68 20.00 24.54 -5.70
N ALA A 69 19.91 25.24 -6.83
CA ALA A 69 20.96 25.30 -7.86
C ALA A 69 21.37 23.91 -8.38
N SER A 70 20.39 23.06 -8.66
CA SER A 70 20.53 21.67 -9.13
C SER A 70 21.27 20.73 -8.16
N ARG A 71 21.31 21.07 -6.89
CA ARG A 71 21.87 20.18 -5.86
C ARG A 71 20.82 19.17 -5.41
N LEU A 72 21.25 17.93 -5.23
CA LEU A 72 20.41 16.88 -4.65
C LEU A 72 20.25 17.09 -3.13
N PRO A 73 19.10 16.73 -2.55
CA PRO A 73 18.97 16.65 -1.10
C PRO A 73 19.88 15.53 -0.56
N GLU A 74 20.36 15.69 0.66
CA GLU A 74 21.15 14.64 1.33
C GLU A 74 20.32 13.44 1.73
N SER A 75 19.03 13.66 1.99
CA SER A 75 18.05 12.62 2.32
C SER A 75 16.62 13.06 1.98
N LEU A 76 15.67 12.11 1.99
CA LEU A 76 14.25 12.40 1.73
C LEU A 76 13.60 13.20 2.87
N GLU A 77 14.14 13.18 4.08
CA GLU A 77 13.62 13.90 5.25
C GLU A 77 13.64 15.42 5.02
N ILE A 78 14.63 15.92 4.29
CA ILE A 78 14.74 17.35 3.93
C ILE A 78 13.49 17.83 3.16
N LEU A 79 12.86 16.94 2.38
CA LEU A 79 11.70 17.28 1.55
C LEU A 79 10.43 17.56 2.37
N VAL A 80 10.38 17.10 3.62
CA VAL A 80 9.25 17.34 4.54
C VAL A 80 9.53 18.47 5.54
N GLU A 81 10.77 18.95 5.60
CA GLU A 81 11.13 20.12 6.42
C GLU A 81 10.50 21.37 5.85
N LYS A 82 10.01 22.23 6.75
CA LYS A 82 9.39 23.50 6.38
C LYS A 82 10.45 24.58 6.29
N ASP A 83 10.38 25.34 5.20
CA ASP A 83 11.17 26.55 5.02
C ASP A 83 10.72 27.70 5.95
N GLU A 84 11.36 28.87 5.83
CA GLU A 84 11.02 30.07 6.59
C GLU A 84 9.58 30.56 6.33
N PHE A 85 8.97 30.17 5.22
CA PHE A 85 7.61 30.50 4.83
C PHE A 85 6.59 29.43 5.25
N GLY A 86 7.02 28.35 5.91
CA GLY A 86 6.20 27.26 6.34
C GLY A 86 5.81 26.26 5.22
N THR A 87 6.49 26.33 4.07
CA THR A 87 6.29 25.47 2.90
C THR A 87 7.30 24.32 2.91
N SER A 88 6.89 23.14 2.44
CA SER A 88 7.75 21.97 2.24
C SER A 88 7.54 21.39 0.84
N TYR A 89 8.51 20.68 0.31
CA TYR A 89 8.42 20.04 -1.02
C TYR A 89 7.44 18.88 -1.04
N LEU A 90 7.28 18.19 0.08
CA LEU A 90 6.21 17.21 0.28
C LEU A 90 5.12 17.79 1.19
N LYS A 91 3.85 17.54 0.84
CA LYS A 91 2.69 17.99 1.65
C LYS A 91 2.58 17.27 3.00
N GLN A 92 3.26 16.14 3.14
CA GLN A 92 3.27 15.30 4.34
C GLN A 92 4.30 15.85 5.34
N THR A 93 4.07 15.58 6.62
CA THR A 93 4.98 15.98 7.71
C THR A 93 6.11 14.98 7.96
N VAL A 94 6.03 13.81 7.35
CA VAL A 94 7.03 12.74 7.40
C VAL A 94 7.13 12.09 6.02
N VAL A 95 8.30 11.56 5.70
CA VAL A 95 8.48 10.75 4.49
C VAL A 95 7.54 9.55 4.57
N PRO A 96 6.70 9.28 3.55
CA PRO A 96 5.82 8.13 3.57
C PRO A 96 6.61 6.84 3.57
N LYS A 97 6.08 5.82 4.22
CA LYS A 97 6.53 4.45 4.02
C LYS A 97 5.85 3.85 2.80
N ASP A 98 6.49 2.85 2.22
CA ASP A 98 5.89 2.08 1.16
C ASP A 98 4.64 1.33 1.67
N PRO A 99 3.78 0.80 0.79
CA PRO A 99 2.55 0.14 1.19
C PRO A 99 2.75 -1.17 1.98
N TRP A 100 3.95 -1.68 2.04
CA TRP A 100 4.31 -2.86 2.85
C TRP A 100 4.90 -2.48 4.21
N GLY A 101 5.19 -1.18 4.43
CA GLY A 101 5.67 -0.64 5.71
C GLY A 101 7.16 -0.38 5.77
N ASN A 102 7.89 -0.57 4.66
CA ASN A 102 9.32 -0.32 4.54
C ASN A 102 9.59 1.17 4.21
N GLU A 103 10.81 1.63 4.41
CA GLU A 103 11.24 2.97 4.01
C GLU A 103 11.66 2.97 2.55
N TYR A 104 11.42 4.10 1.85
CA TYR A 104 12.00 4.33 0.53
C TYR A 104 13.47 4.64 0.67
N ILE A 105 14.30 4.01 -0.16
CA ILE A 105 15.75 4.19 -0.16
C ILE A 105 16.12 5.25 -1.20
N PHE A 106 16.81 6.29 -0.77
CA PHE A 106 17.31 7.35 -1.63
C PHE A 106 18.81 7.18 -1.87
N GLU A 107 19.18 7.05 -3.14
CA GLU A 107 20.57 6.92 -3.57
C GLU A 107 20.95 8.15 -4.40
N PRO A 108 21.55 9.20 -3.80
CA PRO A 108 22.12 10.31 -4.55
C PRO A 108 23.34 9.81 -5.33
N ALA A 109 23.43 10.18 -6.60
CA ALA A 109 24.44 9.67 -7.55
C ALA A 109 24.36 8.17 -7.87
N GLY A 110 23.20 7.53 -7.66
CA GLY A 110 22.96 6.10 -7.95
C GLY A 110 22.91 5.73 -9.43
N GLY A 111 23.17 6.66 -10.32
CA GLY A 111 23.06 6.43 -11.77
C GLY A 111 21.65 6.66 -12.28
N GLY A 112 21.20 6.61 -13.34
CA GLY A 112 19.96 7.02 -13.98
C GLY A 112 20.09 8.38 -14.62
N GLU A 113 19.15 8.74 -15.47
CA GLU A 113 19.17 10.02 -16.19
C GLU A 113 19.08 11.23 -15.26
N SER A 114 18.45 11.08 -14.10
CA SER A 114 18.27 12.14 -13.10
C SER A 114 19.45 12.29 -12.13
N GLY A 115 20.42 11.37 -12.14
CA GLY A 115 21.56 11.37 -11.22
C GLY A 115 21.25 10.87 -9.82
N TYR A 116 20.04 10.34 -9.55
CA TYR A 116 19.62 9.72 -8.29
C TYR A 116 18.58 8.62 -8.54
N LEU A 117 18.44 7.74 -7.57
CA LEU A 117 17.42 6.70 -7.58
C LEU A 117 16.64 6.70 -6.26
N ILE A 118 15.35 6.42 -6.35
CA ILE A 118 14.44 6.23 -5.21
C ILE A 118 13.87 4.82 -5.34
N TRP A 119 14.27 3.93 -4.43
CA TRP A 119 13.91 2.52 -4.46
C TRP A 119 12.80 2.16 -3.49
N THR A 120 11.98 1.20 -3.86
CA THR A 120 11.28 0.30 -2.93
C THR A 120 11.79 -1.13 -3.17
N TYR A 121 11.99 -1.85 -2.06
CA TYR A 121 12.42 -3.26 -2.08
C TYR A 121 11.25 -4.23 -1.88
N GLY A 122 10.07 -3.84 -2.37
CA GLY A 122 8.91 -4.73 -2.33
C GLY A 122 8.42 -5.08 -0.93
N ALA A 123 7.73 -6.21 -0.82
CA ALA A 123 7.09 -6.60 0.42
C ALA A 123 8.04 -7.18 1.47
N ASP A 124 9.17 -7.71 1.08
CA ASP A 124 10.18 -8.27 2.00
C ASP A 124 11.20 -7.22 2.50
N GLY A 125 11.27 -6.05 1.83
CA GLY A 125 12.17 -4.95 2.22
C GLY A 125 13.66 -5.28 2.01
N VAL A 126 13.98 -6.27 1.16
CA VAL A 126 15.35 -6.72 0.89
C VAL A 126 15.63 -6.61 -0.61
N GLN A 127 16.84 -6.18 -0.96
CA GLN A 127 17.24 -6.04 -2.35
C GLN A 127 17.13 -7.37 -3.11
N GLY A 128 16.44 -7.37 -4.25
CA GLY A 128 16.13 -8.52 -5.07
C GLY A 128 14.69 -9.00 -4.90
N GLY A 129 14.35 -10.14 -5.49
CA GLY A 129 13.02 -10.73 -5.37
C GLY A 129 12.18 -10.63 -6.64
N GLU A 130 11.05 -11.33 -6.64
CA GLU A 130 10.10 -11.38 -7.74
C GLU A 130 8.65 -11.18 -7.25
N GLY A 131 7.80 -10.79 -8.16
CA GLY A 131 6.36 -10.63 -7.87
C GLY A 131 6.08 -9.53 -6.84
N LYS A 132 5.59 -9.91 -5.65
CA LYS A 132 5.29 -8.95 -4.56
C LYS A 132 6.55 -8.40 -3.88
N ASP A 133 7.65 -9.12 -3.97
CA ASP A 133 8.95 -8.78 -3.40
C ASP A 133 9.89 -8.12 -4.44
N ALA A 134 9.38 -7.87 -5.66
CA ALA A 134 10.16 -7.25 -6.72
C ALA A 134 10.48 -5.78 -6.41
N ASP A 135 11.75 -5.43 -6.59
CA ASP A 135 12.25 -4.07 -6.45
C ASP A 135 11.90 -3.22 -7.67
N PHE A 136 11.72 -1.94 -7.44
CA PHE A 136 11.67 -0.96 -8.51
C PHE A 136 12.01 0.45 -8.01
N ASN A 137 12.36 1.32 -8.95
CA ASN A 137 12.77 2.68 -8.67
C ASN A 137 12.09 3.70 -9.59
N ASN A 138 12.37 4.99 -9.40
CA ASN A 138 11.82 6.08 -10.20
C ASN A 138 12.24 5.98 -11.68
N GLN A 139 13.46 5.53 -12.00
CA GLN A 139 13.90 5.38 -13.40
C GLN A 139 13.09 4.30 -14.11
N MET A 140 12.93 3.11 -13.51
CA MET A 140 12.14 2.01 -14.07
C MET A 140 10.67 2.41 -14.31
N ILE A 141 10.14 3.29 -13.45
CA ILE A 141 8.78 3.84 -13.63
C ILE A 141 8.74 4.78 -14.82
N ARG A 142 9.73 5.64 -15.01
CA ARG A 142 9.84 6.56 -16.15
C ARG A 142 9.98 5.80 -17.47
N ASP A 143 10.75 4.71 -17.46
CA ASP A 143 10.98 3.86 -18.64
C ASP A 143 9.80 2.93 -18.97
N GLY A 144 8.81 2.86 -18.07
CA GLY A 144 7.62 2.02 -18.25
C GLY A 144 7.87 0.52 -18.08
N GLU A 145 8.92 0.16 -17.35
CA GLU A 145 9.33 -1.24 -17.09
C GLU A 145 8.52 -1.89 -15.97
N VAL A 146 7.78 -1.15 -15.18
CA VAL A 146 7.04 -1.62 -14.00
C VAL A 146 5.58 -1.21 -14.00
#